data_2c52e1fe9891455d5e08bb174551e083
#
_entry.id   2c52e1fe9891455d5e08bb174551e083
#
_cell.length_a   1.000
_cell.length_b   1.000
_cell.length_c   1.000
_cell.angle_alpha   90.00
_cell.angle_beta   90.00
_cell.angle_gamma   90.00
#
_symmetry.space_group_name_H-M   'P 1'
#
loop_
_entity.id
_entity.type
_entity.pdbx_description
1 polymer ?
#
loop_
_entity_poly.entity_id
_entity_poly.type
_entity_poly.pdbx_seq_one_letter_code
_entity_poly.pdbx_strand_id
1 'polypeptide(L)'
;MKKYSLLFILMILILDISAQEKPSDFNWVQLFNGKDLNDWKVKIAGYPLGENYGNTFRVEDGKMKVSYAEYDSFGVKYGHIFYKEKYAWYIIAAEYRFTGEQAKGGQGWATRNSGIMIHGQDPVTMTKDQDFPISIEVQLLGGLGSGLRPTANLCTPGTNVVLNGKLLTAHCINSSSKTYNGDNWVRVEVMVFGDSLIRHIVNGDTVLEYTKPQIGGGNVLNADPAIKIDGNLLSEG
;
A
#
# COMPACT_ATOMS: atom_id res chain seq x y z
N MET A 1 -29.48 -15.84 -74.31
CA MET A 1 -28.53 -15.08 -73.47
C MET A 1 -28.92 -15.31 -71.98
N LYS A 2 -28.21 -16.18 -71.25
CA LYS A 2 -28.47 -16.46 -69.84
C LYS A 2 -27.64 -15.47 -69.00
N LYS A 3 -28.32 -14.65 -68.19
CA LYS A 3 -27.66 -13.75 -67.18
C LYS A 3 -27.41 -14.56 -65.93
N TYR A 4 -26.14 -14.72 -65.55
CA TYR A 4 -25.72 -15.22 -64.23
C TYR A 4 -25.60 -14.05 -63.27
N SER A 5 -26.44 -14.07 -62.21
CA SER A 5 -26.38 -13.11 -61.10
C SER A 5 -25.36 -13.66 -60.08
N LEU A 6 -24.28 -12.96 -59.86
CA LEU A 6 -23.24 -13.30 -58.86
C LEU A 6 -23.66 -12.74 -57.51
N LEU A 7 -24.03 -13.61 -56.60
CA LEU A 7 -24.38 -13.22 -55.21
C LEU A 7 -23.08 -13.16 -54.39
N PHE A 8 -22.66 -11.96 -54.00
CA PHE A 8 -21.52 -11.75 -53.09
C PHE A 8 -22.05 -11.96 -51.64
N ILE A 9 -21.63 -13.07 -51.03
CA ILE A 9 -21.87 -13.29 -49.58
C ILE A 9 -20.76 -12.59 -48.82
N LEU A 10 -21.10 -11.47 -48.16
CA LEU A 10 -20.20 -10.76 -47.26
C LEU A 10 -20.13 -11.53 -45.94
N MET A 11 -19.04 -12.27 -45.72
CA MET A 11 -18.77 -12.97 -44.47
C MET A 11 -18.26 -11.96 -43.43
N ILE A 12 -19.17 -11.51 -42.55
CA ILE A 12 -18.78 -10.65 -41.40
C ILE A 12 -18.09 -11.56 -40.39
N LEU A 13 -16.77 -11.43 -40.25
CA LEU A 13 -16.03 -11.99 -39.14
C LEU A 13 -16.39 -11.17 -37.88
N ILE A 14 -17.20 -11.74 -37.03
CA ILE A 14 -17.41 -11.24 -35.66
C ILE A 14 -16.15 -11.64 -34.89
N LEU A 15 -15.26 -10.71 -34.66
CA LEU A 15 -14.20 -10.86 -33.67
C LEU A 15 -14.87 -10.83 -32.29
N ASP A 16 -15.01 -12.00 -31.70
CA ASP A 16 -15.33 -12.08 -30.27
C ASP A 16 -14.20 -11.42 -29.49
N ILE A 17 -14.46 -10.19 -29.05
CA ILE A 17 -13.65 -9.54 -28.02
C ILE A 17 -13.92 -10.35 -26.75
N SER A 18 -13.04 -11.29 -26.47
CA SER A 18 -13.09 -12.05 -25.20
C SER A 18 -13.13 -11.04 -24.06
N ALA A 19 -14.22 -11.12 -23.33
CA ALA A 19 -14.40 -10.37 -22.10
C ALA A 19 -13.19 -10.61 -21.20
N GLN A 20 -12.53 -9.55 -20.82
CA GLN A 20 -11.46 -9.56 -19.83
C GLN A 20 -11.99 -10.28 -18.59
N GLU A 21 -11.42 -11.44 -18.26
CA GLU A 21 -11.80 -12.24 -17.11
C GLU A 21 -11.81 -11.34 -15.87
N LYS A 22 -12.96 -11.30 -15.20
CA LYS A 22 -13.08 -10.62 -13.92
C LYS A 22 -12.15 -11.34 -12.94
N PRO A 23 -11.49 -10.63 -11.99
CA PRO A 23 -10.59 -11.21 -10.98
C PRO A 23 -11.31 -12.13 -9.97
N SER A 24 -12.30 -12.89 -10.37
CA SER A 24 -13.08 -13.78 -9.50
C SER A 24 -12.39 -15.12 -9.18
N ASP A 25 -11.25 -15.41 -9.80
CA ASP A 25 -10.60 -16.72 -9.69
C ASP A 25 -9.38 -16.73 -8.75
N PHE A 26 -9.09 -15.62 -8.03
CA PHE A 26 -8.07 -15.64 -6.99
C PHE A 26 -8.64 -16.28 -5.71
N ASN A 27 -7.94 -17.27 -5.18
CA ASN A 27 -8.21 -17.81 -3.85
C ASN A 27 -7.74 -16.80 -2.80
N TRP A 28 -8.62 -15.89 -2.39
CA TRP A 28 -8.33 -14.91 -1.35
C TRP A 28 -8.14 -15.58 0.00
N VAL A 29 -7.04 -15.25 0.68
CA VAL A 29 -6.77 -15.61 2.06
C VAL A 29 -7.06 -14.40 2.94
N GLN A 30 -7.94 -14.58 3.93
CA GLN A 30 -8.27 -13.52 4.88
C GLN A 30 -7.16 -13.38 5.91
N LEU A 31 -6.35 -12.31 5.83
CA LEU A 31 -5.23 -12.07 6.74
C LEU A 31 -5.70 -11.56 8.11
N PHE A 32 -6.76 -10.75 8.15
CA PHE A 32 -7.35 -10.24 9.38
C PHE A 32 -8.64 -11.02 9.71
N ASN A 33 -8.67 -11.65 10.88
CA ASN A 33 -9.78 -12.54 11.28
C ASN A 33 -11.02 -11.80 11.81
N GLY A 34 -10.97 -10.45 11.92
CA GLY A 34 -12.08 -9.63 12.46
C GLY A 34 -12.26 -9.70 13.97
N LYS A 35 -11.42 -10.42 14.72
CA LYS A 35 -11.60 -10.67 16.16
C LYS A 35 -10.44 -10.17 17.01
N ASP A 36 -9.21 -10.39 16.58
CA ASP A 36 -8.00 -10.08 17.34
C ASP A 36 -6.82 -9.77 16.40
N LEU A 37 -5.68 -9.43 17.00
CA LEU A 37 -4.42 -9.13 16.31
C LEU A 37 -3.36 -10.21 16.54
N ASN A 38 -3.74 -11.46 16.87
CA ASN A 38 -2.80 -12.51 17.24
C ASN A 38 -1.81 -12.86 16.13
N ASP A 39 -2.20 -12.68 14.86
CA ASP A 39 -1.34 -12.90 13.69
C ASP A 39 -0.51 -11.66 13.29
N TRP A 40 -0.56 -10.61 14.10
CA TRP A 40 0.06 -9.33 13.80
C TRP A 40 1.01 -8.88 14.92
N LYS A 41 2.12 -8.25 14.56
CA LYS A 41 3.07 -7.65 15.50
C LYS A 41 3.02 -6.14 15.39
N VAL A 42 2.81 -5.47 16.50
CA VAL A 42 2.84 -4.01 16.57
C VAL A 42 4.26 -3.52 16.79
N LYS A 43 4.66 -2.48 16.08
CA LYS A 43 5.90 -1.73 16.31
C LYS A 43 5.59 -0.24 16.28
N ILE A 44 5.81 0.42 17.40
CA ILE A 44 5.65 1.89 17.54
C ILE A 44 7.01 2.47 17.88
N ALA A 45 7.41 3.56 17.20
CA ALA A 45 8.67 4.25 17.47
C ALA A 45 8.76 4.70 18.94
N GLY A 46 9.89 4.42 19.59
CA GLY A 46 10.09 4.64 21.02
C GLY A 46 9.73 3.44 21.92
N TYR A 47 9.09 2.40 21.39
CA TYR A 47 8.61 1.24 22.15
C TYR A 47 9.18 -0.08 21.63
N PRO A 48 9.35 -1.10 22.48
CA PRO A 48 9.73 -2.43 22.04
C PRO A 48 8.76 -3.04 21.04
N LEU A 49 9.25 -3.96 20.19
CA LEU A 49 8.41 -4.76 19.32
C LEU A 49 7.37 -5.54 20.14
N GLY A 50 6.12 -5.49 19.73
CA GLY A 50 4.97 -6.14 20.37
C GLY A 50 4.25 -5.23 21.38
N GLU A 51 4.85 -4.11 21.80
CA GLU A 51 4.18 -3.16 22.67
C GLU A 51 3.20 -2.28 21.87
N ASN A 52 1.93 -2.40 22.19
CA ASN A 52 0.85 -1.61 21.58
C ASN A 52 0.52 -0.43 22.48
N TYR A 53 1.41 0.57 22.52
CA TYR A 53 1.27 1.76 23.36
C TYR A 53 -0.09 2.44 23.15
N GLY A 54 -0.75 2.81 24.24
CA GLY A 54 -2.04 3.48 24.20
C GLY A 54 -3.12 2.70 23.44
N ASN A 55 -2.97 1.36 23.37
CA ASN A 55 -3.89 0.48 22.64
C ASN A 55 -4.20 1.04 21.22
N THR A 56 -3.14 1.50 20.53
CA THR A 56 -3.22 2.20 19.23
C THR A 56 -3.89 1.35 18.16
N PHE A 57 -3.44 0.11 18.01
CA PHE A 57 -4.06 -0.86 17.11
C PHE A 57 -5.04 -1.71 17.90
N ARG A 58 -6.29 -1.73 17.49
CA ARG A 58 -7.35 -2.46 18.16
C ARG A 58 -8.36 -3.03 17.20
N VAL A 59 -9.17 -3.96 17.67
CA VAL A 59 -10.31 -4.49 16.92
C VAL A 59 -11.59 -3.95 17.53
N GLU A 60 -12.38 -3.25 16.71
CA GLU A 60 -13.69 -2.75 17.07
C GLU A 60 -14.68 -3.07 15.94
N ASP A 61 -15.82 -3.64 16.27
CA ASP A 61 -16.89 -4.03 15.31
C ASP A 61 -16.37 -4.83 14.10
N GLY A 62 -15.46 -5.78 14.34
CA GLY A 62 -14.89 -6.61 13.29
C GLY A 62 -13.90 -5.87 12.38
N LYS A 63 -13.42 -4.69 12.76
CA LYS A 63 -12.51 -3.86 11.99
C LYS A 63 -11.21 -3.63 12.75
N MET A 64 -10.09 -3.66 12.03
CA MET A 64 -8.82 -3.15 12.54
C MET A 64 -8.89 -1.63 12.58
N LYS A 65 -8.68 -1.04 13.75
CA LYS A 65 -8.78 0.40 13.98
C LYS A 65 -7.49 0.94 14.55
N VAL A 66 -7.04 2.07 14.05
CA VAL A 66 -6.00 2.89 14.65
C VAL A 66 -6.67 3.99 15.46
N SER A 67 -6.32 4.13 16.75
CA SER A 67 -6.90 5.11 17.65
C SER A 67 -5.82 5.75 18.52
N TYR A 68 -5.91 7.04 18.66
CA TYR A 68 -5.01 7.85 19.52
C TYR A 68 -5.71 8.39 20.75
N ALA A 69 -6.83 7.78 21.17
CA ALA A 69 -7.65 8.26 22.28
C ALA A 69 -6.90 8.28 23.63
N GLU A 70 -5.88 7.44 23.78
CA GLU A 70 -5.07 7.34 24.99
C GLU A 70 -3.73 8.12 24.89
N TYR A 71 -3.59 8.98 23.87
CA TYR A 71 -2.41 9.80 23.68
C TYR A 71 -2.62 11.21 24.21
N ASP A 72 -1.76 11.69 25.08
CA ASP A 72 -1.71 13.12 25.44
C ASP A 72 -1.29 13.97 24.24
N SER A 73 -0.31 13.46 23.47
CA SER A 73 0.18 14.03 22.23
C SER A 73 0.81 12.95 21.37
N PHE A 74 0.67 13.05 20.04
CA PHE A 74 1.25 12.11 19.09
C PHE A 74 2.80 12.07 19.20
N GLY A 75 3.44 13.23 19.24
CA GLY A 75 4.89 13.32 19.18
C GLY A 75 5.43 12.70 17.90
N VAL A 76 6.35 11.73 18.03
CA VAL A 76 6.92 10.95 16.93
C VAL A 76 6.60 9.45 17.02
N LYS A 77 5.48 9.11 17.63
CA LYS A 77 5.08 7.72 17.87
C LYS A 77 4.44 7.11 16.62
N TYR A 78 5.22 7.04 15.54
CA TYR A 78 4.77 6.36 14.31
C TYR A 78 4.59 4.88 14.58
N GLY A 79 3.42 4.34 14.21
CA GLY A 79 3.04 2.97 14.49
C GLY A 79 2.83 2.16 13.22
N HIS A 80 3.29 0.91 13.26
CA HIS A 80 3.16 -0.07 12.20
C HIS A 80 2.64 -1.38 12.77
N ILE A 81 1.97 -2.15 11.94
CA ILE A 81 1.50 -3.49 12.27
C ILE A 81 1.94 -4.45 11.17
N PHE A 82 2.57 -5.56 11.54
CA PHE A 82 3.18 -6.51 10.63
C PHE A 82 2.44 -7.84 10.70
N TYR A 83 2.05 -8.35 9.54
CA TYR A 83 1.55 -9.71 9.45
C TYR A 83 2.67 -10.72 9.69
N LYS A 84 2.33 -11.90 10.21
CA LYS A 84 3.32 -12.92 10.63
C LYS A 84 4.08 -13.57 9.49
N GLU A 85 3.54 -13.58 8.26
CA GLU A 85 4.14 -14.23 7.10
C GLU A 85 4.69 -13.21 6.11
N LYS A 86 5.73 -13.60 5.36
CA LYS A 86 6.31 -12.84 4.26
C LYS A 86 5.81 -13.41 2.93
N TYR A 87 5.68 -12.53 1.95
CA TYR A 87 5.21 -12.88 0.61
C TYR A 87 6.08 -12.24 -0.45
N ALA A 88 6.27 -12.94 -1.60
CA ALA A 88 7.02 -12.44 -2.75
C ALA A 88 6.09 -12.21 -3.96
N TRP A 89 5.10 -13.09 -4.17
CA TRP A 89 4.18 -13.07 -5.31
C TRP A 89 2.76 -13.14 -4.79
N TYR A 90 2.06 -12.01 -4.83
CA TYR A 90 0.74 -11.91 -4.22
C TYR A 90 -0.06 -10.70 -4.73
N ILE A 91 -1.34 -10.70 -4.44
CA ILE A 91 -2.16 -9.49 -4.44
C ILE A 91 -2.66 -9.29 -3.02
N ILE A 92 -2.34 -8.14 -2.43
CA ILE A 92 -2.94 -7.73 -1.16
C ILE A 92 -4.04 -6.73 -1.43
N ALA A 93 -5.17 -6.87 -0.71
CA ALA A 93 -6.29 -5.94 -0.78
C ALA A 93 -6.65 -5.43 0.61
N ALA A 94 -6.95 -4.15 0.71
CA ALA A 94 -7.50 -3.53 1.90
C ALA A 94 -8.61 -2.56 1.55
N GLU A 95 -9.66 -2.57 2.36
CA GLU A 95 -10.67 -1.53 2.38
C GLU A 95 -10.41 -0.65 3.59
N TYR A 96 -10.26 0.65 3.37
CA TYR A 96 -9.95 1.60 4.44
C TYR A 96 -10.85 2.83 4.37
N ARG A 97 -10.96 3.51 5.49
CA ARG A 97 -11.53 4.86 5.58
C ARG A 97 -10.88 5.63 6.72
N PHE A 98 -10.85 6.93 6.59
CA PHE A 98 -10.42 7.82 7.66
C PHE A 98 -11.64 8.41 8.36
N THR A 99 -11.61 8.42 9.69
CA THR A 99 -12.68 8.98 10.53
C THR A 99 -12.07 9.83 11.64
N GLY A 100 -12.84 10.77 12.19
CA GLY A 100 -12.40 11.62 13.29
C GLY A 100 -11.36 12.66 12.89
N GLU A 101 -10.79 13.26 13.92
CA GLU A 101 -9.84 14.37 13.81
C GLU A 101 -8.39 13.88 13.93
N GLN A 102 -7.46 14.73 13.51
CA GLN A 102 -6.02 14.53 13.68
C GLN A 102 -5.67 14.38 15.16
N ALA A 103 -4.80 13.43 15.49
CA ALA A 103 -4.24 13.31 16.83
C ALA A 103 -3.53 14.61 17.25
N LYS A 104 -3.73 15.06 18.50
CA LYS A 104 -3.07 16.25 19.04
C LYS A 104 -1.55 16.14 18.87
N GLY A 105 -0.91 17.18 18.36
CA GLY A 105 0.53 17.19 18.09
C GLY A 105 0.96 16.36 16.87
N GLY A 106 0.00 15.82 16.11
CA GLY A 106 0.28 15.17 14.83
C GLY A 106 0.72 16.18 13.77
N GLN A 107 1.61 15.74 12.89
CA GLN A 107 2.14 16.58 11.83
C GLN A 107 1.09 16.78 10.73
N GLY A 108 1.04 17.98 10.14
CA GLY A 108 0.00 18.34 9.17
C GLY A 108 -0.04 17.40 7.96
N TRP A 109 1.11 16.94 7.46
CA TRP A 109 1.18 15.99 6.36
C TRP A 109 0.59 14.61 6.71
N ALA A 110 0.55 14.24 8.00
CA ALA A 110 0.04 12.96 8.48
C ALA A 110 -1.50 12.94 8.68
N THR A 111 -2.18 14.05 8.41
CA THR A 111 -3.64 14.10 8.49
C THR A 111 -4.26 13.17 7.45
N ARG A 112 -5.14 12.24 7.88
CA ARG A 112 -5.81 11.25 7.01
C ARG A 112 -4.78 10.56 6.10
N ASN A 113 -3.71 10.02 6.71
CA ASN A 113 -2.57 9.41 6.05
C ASN A 113 -2.24 8.08 6.74
N SER A 114 -2.10 7.05 5.96
CA SER A 114 -1.72 5.68 6.34
C SER A 114 -1.05 5.01 5.15
N GLY A 115 -0.69 3.73 5.24
CA GLY A 115 -0.09 3.03 4.10
C GLY A 115 -0.12 1.51 4.25
N ILE A 116 0.06 0.81 3.13
CA ILE A 116 0.40 -0.60 3.08
C ILE A 116 1.90 -0.66 2.78
N MET A 117 2.68 -1.21 3.71
CA MET A 117 4.12 -1.40 3.53
C MET A 117 4.36 -2.77 2.91
N ILE A 118 4.86 -2.78 1.67
CA ILE A 118 5.25 -4.01 0.97
C ILE A 118 6.78 -4.09 0.90
N HIS A 119 7.33 -5.29 0.74
CA HIS A 119 8.77 -5.55 0.84
C HIS A 119 9.37 -4.94 2.12
N GLY A 120 8.60 -5.04 3.19
CA GLY A 120 8.91 -4.41 4.46
C GLY A 120 10.07 -5.08 5.18
N GLN A 121 10.91 -4.27 5.82
CA GLN A 121 11.91 -4.73 6.78
C GLN A 121 11.28 -5.63 7.82
N ASP A 122 11.95 -6.74 8.16
CA ASP A 122 11.52 -7.58 9.29
C ASP A 122 11.48 -6.74 10.59
N PRO A 123 10.33 -6.65 11.28
CA PRO A 123 10.19 -5.81 12.46
C PRO A 123 11.15 -6.19 13.60
N VAL A 124 11.67 -7.44 13.62
CA VAL A 124 12.68 -7.85 14.60
C VAL A 124 14.01 -7.11 14.41
N THR A 125 14.31 -6.66 13.19
CA THR A 125 15.52 -5.90 12.85
C THR A 125 15.37 -4.39 13.03
N MET A 126 14.15 -3.91 13.30
CA MET A 126 13.93 -2.48 13.57
C MET A 126 14.48 -2.11 14.95
N THR A 127 15.21 -0.99 15.01
CA THR A 127 15.62 -0.46 16.30
C THR A 127 14.42 0.06 17.10
N LYS A 128 14.60 0.24 18.41
CA LYS A 128 13.53 0.74 19.28
C LYS A 128 12.95 2.07 18.79
N ASP A 129 13.81 2.99 18.38
CA ASP A 129 13.44 4.37 18.02
C ASP A 129 13.32 4.60 16.51
N GLN A 130 13.38 3.55 15.71
CA GLN A 130 13.17 3.63 14.26
C GLN A 130 11.74 4.05 13.96
N ASP A 131 11.60 5.07 13.11
CA ASP A 131 10.30 5.67 12.77
C ASP A 131 9.49 4.85 11.76
N PHE A 132 10.10 4.46 10.64
CA PHE A 132 9.46 3.66 9.57
C PHE A 132 10.28 2.42 9.25
N PRO A 133 9.66 1.31 8.85
CA PRO A 133 10.41 0.20 8.27
C PRO A 133 11.01 0.62 6.93
N ILE A 134 12.20 0.13 6.60
CA ILE A 134 12.68 0.17 5.22
C ILE A 134 11.70 -0.64 4.39
N SER A 135 11.04 0.00 3.41
CA SER A 135 9.91 -0.61 2.68
C SER A 135 9.53 0.20 1.46
N ILE A 136 8.61 -0.32 0.68
CA ILE A 136 7.83 0.44 -0.28
C ILE A 136 6.46 0.70 0.34
N GLU A 137 6.05 1.96 0.44
CA GLU A 137 4.74 2.35 0.96
C GLU A 137 3.76 2.63 -0.18
N VAL A 138 2.67 1.91 -0.18
CA VAL A 138 1.46 2.28 -0.92
C VAL A 138 0.67 3.23 -0.03
N GLN A 139 0.93 4.53 -0.19
CA GLN A 139 0.41 5.57 0.70
C GLN A 139 -1.09 5.75 0.52
N LEU A 140 -1.84 5.60 1.58
CA LEU A 140 -3.29 5.78 1.62
C LEU A 140 -3.63 7.17 2.16
N LEU A 141 -4.28 7.99 1.35
CA LEU A 141 -4.70 9.34 1.73
C LEU A 141 -6.20 9.50 1.67
N GLY A 142 -6.74 10.26 2.63
CA GLY A 142 -8.09 10.80 2.58
C GLY A 142 -8.07 12.28 2.19
N GLY A 143 -9.05 12.73 1.42
CA GLY A 143 -9.20 14.13 1.04
C GLY A 143 -9.43 15.04 2.26
N LEU A 144 -9.01 16.30 2.14
CA LEU A 144 -9.12 17.32 3.19
C LEU A 144 -10.25 18.33 2.89
N GLY A 145 -11.20 17.95 2.05
CA GLY A 145 -12.34 18.79 1.67
C GLY A 145 -12.07 19.66 0.44
N SER A 146 -10.83 19.96 0.11
CA SER A 146 -10.45 20.76 -1.07
C SER A 146 -9.09 20.35 -1.61
N GLY A 147 -8.81 20.67 -2.88
CA GLY A 147 -7.56 20.36 -3.55
C GLY A 147 -7.42 18.89 -3.98
N LEU A 148 -6.41 18.62 -4.80
CA LEU A 148 -6.06 17.27 -5.24
C LEU A 148 -5.21 16.59 -4.18
N ARG A 149 -5.64 15.41 -3.78
CA ARG A 149 -4.92 14.54 -2.84
C ARG A 149 -5.18 13.08 -3.21
N PRO A 150 -4.50 12.59 -4.26
CA PRO A 150 -4.69 11.22 -4.72
C PRO A 150 -4.26 10.22 -3.65
N THR A 151 -4.79 9.01 -3.72
CA THR A 151 -4.42 7.90 -2.82
C THR A 151 -3.68 6.81 -3.58
N ALA A 152 -3.17 5.80 -2.86
CA ALA A 152 -2.29 4.77 -3.41
C ALA A 152 -1.06 5.37 -4.12
N ASN A 153 -0.51 6.44 -3.56
CA ASN A 153 0.75 7.01 -4.00
C ASN A 153 1.89 6.05 -3.69
N LEU A 154 3.04 6.24 -4.31
CA LEU A 154 4.27 5.56 -3.93
C LEU A 154 5.08 6.45 -3.00
N CYS A 155 5.43 5.97 -1.81
CA CYS A 155 6.49 6.53 -0.98
C CYS A 155 7.56 5.46 -0.70
N THR A 156 8.80 5.90 -0.51
CA THR A 156 9.98 5.01 -0.49
C THR A 156 10.82 5.25 0.76
N PRO A 157 10.32 4.88 1.98
CA PRO A 157 11.12 4.99 3.19
C PRO A 157 12.33 4.06 3.13
N GLY A 158 13.53 4.63 3.00
CA GLY A 158 14.80 3.89 2.89
C GLY A 158 14.96 3.06 1.63
N THR A 159 14.22 3.37 0.58
CA THR A 159 14.21 2.61 -0.67
C THR A 159 14.17 3.52 -1.90
N ASN A 160 14.40 2.92 -3.06
CA ASN A 160 14.23 3.50 -4.39
C ASN A 160 13.51 2.49 -5.28
N VAL A 161 12.97 2.93 -6.41
CA VAL A 161 12.34 2.06 -7.43
C VAL A 161 12.78 2.48 -8.84
N VAL A 162 12.50 1.65 -9.83
CA VAL A 162 12.63 2.04 -11.24
C VAL A 162 11.24 2.35 -11.79
N LEU A 163 11.04 3.60 -12.18
CA LEU A 163 9.82 4.09 -12.82
C LEU A 163 10.14 4.56 -14.24
N ASN A 164 9.38 4.07 -15.23
CA ASN A 164 9.60 4.39 -16.66
C ASN A 164 11.06 4.17 -17.10
N GLY A 165 11.68 3.09 -16.62
CA GLY A 165 13.06 2.71 -16.97
C GLY A 165 14.15 3.54 -16.29
N LYS A 166 13.82 4.44 -15.37
CA LYS A 166 14.78 5.29 -14.65
C LYS A 166 14.70 5.05 -13.13
N LEU A 167 15.86 5.04 -12.47
CA LEU A 167 15.90 5.01 -11.02
C LEU A 167 15.27 6.28 -10.47
N LEU A 168 14.25 6.11 -9.64
CA LEU A 168 13.55 7.18 -8.95
C LEU A 168 14.02 7.24 -7.50
N THR A 169 14.54 8.41 -7.11
CA THR A 169 15.02 8.69 -5.75
C THR A 169 14.15 9.70 -5.00
N ALA A 170 13.09 10.20 -5.63
CA ALA A 170 12.11 11.04 -4.97
C ALA A 170 11.34 10.21 -3.94
N HIS A 171 11.22 10.74 -2.71
CA HIS A 171 10.58 10.00 -1.61
C HIS A 171 9.13 9.63 -1.87
N CYS A 172 8.31 10.56 -2.38
CA CYS A 172 6.92 10.28 -2.71
C CYS A 172 6.57 10.83 -4.09
N ILE A 173 5.78 10.04 -4.83
CA ILE A 173 5.14 10.45 -6.08
C ILE A 173 3.65 10.13 -6.04
N ASN A 174 2.86 11.01 -6.64
CA ASN A 174 1.43 10.82 -6.73
C ASN A 174 1.07 9.73 -7.75
N SER A 175 0.07 8.95 -7.42
CA SER A 175 -0.64 8.10 -8.36
C SER A 175 -1.59 8.93 -9.26
N SER A 176 -2.20 8.28 -10.23
CA SER A 176 -3.26 8.88 -11.05
C SER A 176 -4.65 8.76 -10.42
N SER A 177 -4.77 8.32 -9.18
CA SER A 177 -6.08 8.15 -8.53
C SER A 177 -6.76 9.48 -8.26
N LYS A 178 -8.07 9.43 -8.11
CA LYS A 178 -8.83 10.60 -7.65
C LYS A 178 -8.69 10.81 -6.14
N THR A 179 -9.12 11.97 -5.65
CA THR A 179 -9.24 12.30 -4.24
C THR A 179 -10.55 11.75 -3.67
N TYR A 180 -10.49 11.09 -2.52
CA TYR A 180 -11.65 10.58 -1.78
C TYR A 180 -11.87 11.43 -0.53
N ASN A 181 -12.89 12.28 -0.55
CA ASN A 181 -13.24 13.15 0.58
C ASN A 181 -14.24 12.45 1.52
N GLY A 182 -14.28 12.90 2.77
CA GLY A 182 -15.19 12.38 3.79
C GLY A 182 -14.78 11.01 4.31
N ASP A 183 -15.72 10.30 4.92
CA ASP A 183 -15.51 9.01 5.59
C ASP A 183 -15.90 7.82 4.71
N ASN A 184 -15.58 7.90 3.43
CA ASN A 184 -15.90 6.87 2.46
C ASN A 184 -14.93 5.69 2.54
N TRP A 185 -15.46 4.49 2.37
CA TRP A 185 -14.62 3.31 2.16
C TRP A 185 -13.96 3.36 0.79
N VAL A 186 -12.67 3.04 0.75
CA VAL A 186 -11.86 2.96 -0.47
C VAL A 186 -11.17 1.61 -0.48
N ARG A 187 -11.30 0.88 -1.59
CA ARG A 187 -10.60 -0.37 -1.81
C ARG A 187 -9.30 -0.11 -2.56
N VAL A 188 -8.21 -0.57 -1.99
CA VAL A 188 -6.89 -0.56 -2.62
C VAL A 188 -6.38 -1.99 -2.73
N GLU A 189 -5.85 -2.33 -3.89
CA GLU A 189 -5.15 -3.58 -4.13
C GLU A 189 -3.73 -3.27 -4.58
N VAL A 190 -2.79 -4.13 -4.18
CA VAL A 190 -1.40 -4.06 -4.61
C VAL A 190 -1.02 -5.41 -5.19
N MET A 191 -0.72 -5.43 -6.48
CA MET A 191 -0.18 -6.60 -7.15
C MET A 191 1.33 -6.56 -7.07
N VAL A 192 1.94 -7.63 -6.57
CA VAL A 192 3.38 -7.74 -6.34
C VAL A 192 3.90 -9.02 -7.01
N PHE A 193 4.84 -8.87 -7.93
CA PHE A 193 5.56 -9.95 -8.58
C PHE A 193 7.05 -9.86 -8.27
N GLY A 194 7.42 -10.11 -7.00
CA GLY A 194 8.77 -9.93 -6.50
C GLY A 194 9.28 -8.53 -6.79
N ASP A 195 10.46 -8.42 -7.38
CA ASP A 195 11.07 -7.16 -7.81
C ASP A 195 10.74 -6.78 -9.27
N SER A 196 10.03 -7.64 -10.01
CA SER A 196 9.80 -7.48 -11.45
C SER A 196 8.66 -6.53 -11.80
N LEU A 197 7.59 -6.48 -10.98
CA LEU A 197 6.45 -5.59 -11.18
C LEU A 197 5.71 -5.36 -9.87
N ILE A 198 5.41 -4.11 -9.59
CA ILE A 198 4.48 -3.70 -8.55
C ILE A 198 3.44 -2.77 -9.18
N ARG A 199 2.17 -3.01 -8.87
CA ARG A 199 1.04 -2.26 -9.40
C ARG A 199 0.08 -1.86 -8.29
N HIS A 200 -0.25 -0.58 -8.21
CA HIS A 200 -1.27 -0.05 -7.32
C HIS A 200 -2.61 0.05 -8.07
N ILE A 201 -3.68 -0.43 -7.44
CA ILE A 201 -5.02 -0.47 -8.01
C ILE A 201 -5.98 0.15 -6.99
N VAL A 202 -6.83 1.07 -7.43
CA VAL A 202 -7.84 1.72 -6.59
C VAL A 202 -9.21 1.51 -7.19
N ASN A 203 -10.10 0.82 -6.47
CA ASN A 203 -11.45 0.49 -6.93
C ASN A 203 -11.49 -0.16 -8.34
N GLY A 204 -10.48 -0.99 -8.66
CA GLY A 204 -10.34 -1.68 -9.95
C GLY A 204 -9.49 -0.97 -11.00
N ASP A 205 -9.17 0.31 -10.80
CA ASP A 205 -8.35 1.08 -11.75
C ASP A 205 -6.87 1.00 -11.38
N THR A 206 -6.00 0.63 -12.32
CA THR A 206 -4.54 0.75 -12.15
C THR A 206 -4.15 2.22 -12.12
N VAL A 207 -3.49 2.64 -11.03
CA VAL A 207 -3.14 4.05 -10.79
C VAL A 207 -1.65 4.33 -10.75
N LEU A 208 -0.83 3.29 -10.59
CA LEU A 208 0.64 3.40 -10.61
C LEU A 208 1.28 2.03 -10.86
N GLU A 209 2.41 2.01 -11.60
CA GLU A 209 3.25 0.83 -11.81
C GLU A 209 4.72 1.19 -11.74
N TYR A 210 5.53 0.30 -11.20
CA TYR A 210 6.99 0.42 -11.13
C TYR A 210 7.65 -0.94 -10.94
N THR A 211 8.98 -0.98 -10.99
CA THR A 211 9.78 -2.21 -10.92
C THR A 211 11.02 -1.97 -10.05
N LYS A 212 11.74 -3.05 -9.74
CA LYS A 212 13.05 -3.04 -9.08
C LYS A 212 13.08 -2.20 -7.81
N PRO A 213 12.17 -2.48 -6.84
CA PRO A 213 12.31 -1.92 -5.52
C PRO A 213 13.65 -2.34 -4.93
N GLN A 214 14.38 -1.39 -4.37
CA GLN A 214 15.72 -1.62 -3.85
C GLN A 214 16.03 -0.74 -2.65
N ILE A 215 16.89 -1.18 -1.77
CA ILE A 215 17.39 -0.36 -0.66
C ILE A 215 18.10 0.87 -1.23
N GLY A 216 17.88 2.02 -0.61
CA GLY A 216 18.50 3.27 -1.01
C GLY A 216 17.70 4.49 -0.54
N GLY A 217 18.24 5.67 -0.77
CA GLY A 217 17.58 6.90 -0.37
C GLY A 217 17.60 7.15 1.15
N GLY A 218 16.76 8.08 1.58
CA GLY A 218 16.67 8.55 2.95
C GLY A 218 15.30 8.27 3.59
N ASN A 219 14.91 9.21 4.49
CA ASN A 219 13.59 9.28 5.11
C ASN A 219 13.22 8.10 6.04
N VAL A 220 14.22 7.44 6.60
CA VAL A 220 14.06 6.52 7.74
C VAL A 220 15.08 6.95 8.80
N LEU A 221 14.58 7.34 9.96
CA LEU A 221 15.42 7.72 11.09
C LEU A 221 15.69 6.50 11.99
N ASN A 222 16.89 6.50 12.56
CA ASN A 222 17.32 5.50 13.54
C ASN A 222 17.31 4.02 13.05
N ALA A 223 17.27 3.78 11.74
CA ALA A 223 17.48 2.43 11.23
C ALA A 223 18.91 1.97 11.44
N ASP A 224 19.12 0.67 11.69
CA ASP A 224 20.47 0.11 11.78
C ASP A 224 21.22 0.32 10.45
N PRO A 225 22.39 0.98 10.43
CA PRO A 225 23.15 1.15 9.20
C PRO A 225 23.55 -0.17 8.52
N ALA A 226 23.68 -1.25 9.27
CA ALA A 226 24.09 -2.55 8.72
C ALA A 226 23.07 -3.13 7.71
N ILE A 227 21.80 -2.73 7.79
CA ILE A 227 20.77 -3.20 6.85
C ILE A 227 20.58 -2.28 5.64
N LYS A 228 21.24 -1.10 5.62
CA LYS A 228 21.15 -0.11 4.54
C LYS A 228 22.22 -0.36 3.48
N ILE A 229 22.06 -1.41 2.70
CA ILE A 229 23.00 -1.72 1.61
C ILE A 229 22.35 -1.26 0.30
N ASP A 230 22.73 -0.05 -0.13
CA ASP A 230 22.16 0.59 -1.33
C ASP A 230 22.26 -0.30 -2.57
N GLY A 231 21.17 -0.36 -3.33
CA GLY A 231 21.05 -1.14 -4.55
C GLY A 231 20.64 -2.60 -4.36
N ASN A 232 20.57 -3.11 -3.11
CA ASN A 232 20.01 -4.43 -2.86
C ASN A 232 18.53 -4.46 -3.26
N LEU A 233 18.18 -5.36 -4.19
CA LEU A 233 16.81 -5.55 -4.63
C LEU A 233 15.97 -6.14 -3.49
N LEU A 234 14.71 -5.71 -3.42
CA LEU A 234 13.71 -6.20 -2.49
C LEU A 234 12.70 -7.05 -3.25
N SER A 235 12.63 -8.34 -2.95
CA SER A 235 11.78 -9.30 -3.67
C SER A 235 10.69 -9.93 -2.81
N GLU A 236 10.75 -9.75 -1.51
CA GLU A 236 9.79 -10.26 -0.53
C GLU A 236 9.70 -9.36 0.71
N GLY A 237 8.67 -9.53 1.54
CA GLY A 237 8.50 -8.84 2.81
C GLY A 237 7.10 -8.99 3.37
#